data_d4a5c1a5b63917df2ff4843ab7301887
#
_entry.id   d4a5c1a5b63917df2ff4843ab7301887
#
_cell.length_a   1.000
_cell.length_b   1.000
_cell.length_c   1.000
_cell.angle_alpha   90.00
_cell.angle_beta   90.00
_cell.angle_gamma   90.00
#
_symmetry.space_group_name_H-M   'P 1'
#
loop_
_entity.id
_entity.type
_entity.pdbx_description
1 polymer ?
#
loop_
_entity_poly.entity_id
_entity_poly.type
_entity_poly.pdbx_seq_one_letter_code
_entity_poly.pdbx_strand_id
1 'polypeptide(L)'
;TQGYSSAASDVYKRQIFRPLMGTLAASVIQSFFLSFTDFGIPASVGGRTEVIAGRLYNEMLGSVPNFNRGAVVAIMMLLPSIISILILGYLDRYNIRYSKVSDIEKKKSRLRDMVCMVISAAILLCVTAIFAVIIIVPFIEEWPYRVNFTLSHFTAVFEDTALSMVVRNSIVTAVLTALLGSLVVYGAALVTARSKISSKCKKVIESVALVTNTIPGMVLGIAFLLTFSGTSLQNTIVIIIFCNIIHFFSTPYLMMKSSFEKMNSSWETTARLMGDSWIKTVVRVITPNAMSTLLEVFSYYFVNAMVTVSAI
;
A
#
# COMPACT_ATOMS: atom_id res chain seq x y z
N THR A 1 30.67 10.57 -38.85
CA THR A 1 29.25 10.46 -38.49
C THR A 1 28.96 9.35 -37.44
N GLN A 2 29.82 8.35 -37.29
CA GLN A 2 29.65 7.28 -36.27
C GLN A 2 29.99 7.72 -34.83
N GLY A 3 30.86 8.67 -34.61
CA GLY A 3 31.27 9.14 -33.28
C GLY A 3 30.16 9.90 -32.51
N TYR A 4 29.28 10.59 -33.21
CA TYR A 4 28.17 11.34 -32.55
C TYR A 4 27.05 10.43 -32.04
N SER A 5 26.83 9.28 -32.65
CA SER A 5 25.81 8.31 -32.25
C SER A 5 26.17 7.60 -30.94
N SER A 6 27.47 7.25 -30.73
CA SER A 6 27.93 6.60 -29.52
C SER A 6 27.92 7.54 -28.30
N ALA A 7 28.37 8.80 -28.49
CA ALA A 7 28.36 9.79 -27.42
C ALA A 7 26.93 10.15 -26.96
N ALA A 8 25.98 10.30 -27.89
CA ALA A 8 24.58 10.54 -27.54
C ALA A 8 23.95 9.34 -26.82
N SER A 9 24.29 8.10 -27.22
CA SER A 9 23.85 6.86 -26.55
C SER A 9 24.43 6.75 -25.13
N ASP A 10 25.70 7.13 -24.93
CA ASP A 10 26.33 7.09 -23.61
C ASP A 10 25.79 8.17 -22.67
N VAL A 11 25.52 9.37 -23.18
CA VAL A 11 24.87 10.43 -22.42
C VAL A 11 23.46 10.00 -22.00
N TYR A 12 22.68 9.41 -22.90
CA TYR A 12 21.34 8.91 -22.62
C TYR A 12 21.36 7.82 -21.54
N LYS A 13 22.27 6.84 -21.65
CA LYS A 13 22.44 5.77 -20.65
C LYS A 13 22.83 6.31 -19.28
N ARG A 14 23.72 7.28 -19.21
CA ARG A 14 24.21 7.85 -17.94
C ARG A 14 23.22 8.83 -17.31
N GLN A 15 22.57 9.66 -18.11
CA GLN A 15 21.71 10.74 -17.58
C GLN A 15 20.26 10.33 -17.36
N ILE A 16 19.72 9.37 -18.11
CA ILE A 16 18.33 8.95 -17.99
C ILE A 16 18.21 7.55 -17.41
N PHE A 17 18.90 6.57 -18.01
CA PHE A 17 18.70 5.17 -17.61
C PHE A 17 19.26 4.85 -16.21
N ARG A 18 20.46 5.34 -15.89
CA ARG A 18 21.07 5.12 -14.57
C ARG A 18 20.24 5.66 -13.41
N PRO A 19 19.73 6.91 -13.44
CA PRO A 19 18.87 7.41 -12.36
C PRO A 19 17.54 6.71 -12.24
N LEU A 20 16.99 6.21 -13.36
CA LEU A 20 15.72 5.47 -13.38
C LEU A 20 15.86 4.02 -12.92
N MET A 21 17.06 3.43 -12.97
CA MET A 21 17.27 2.02 -12.63
C MET A 21 16.82 1.69 -11.20
N GLY A 22 17.08 2.56 -10.23
CA GLY A 22 16.63 2.36 -8.86
C GLY A 22 15.11 2.30 -8.74
N THR A 23 14.42 3.24 -9.36
CA THR A 23 12.95 3.30 -9.37
C THR A 23 12.33 2.13 -10.14
N LEU A 24 12.90 1.76 -11.31
CA LEU A 24 12.45 0.62 -12.11
C LEU A 24 12.62 -0.69 -11.33
N ALA A 25 13.78 -0.89 -10.73
CA ALA A 25 14.05 -2.07 -9.91
C ALA A 25 13.10 -2.14 -8.69
N ALA A 26 12.86 -1.02 -8.02
CA ALA A 26 11.89 -0.94 -6.93
C ALA A 26 10.47 -1.31 -7.41
N SER A 27 10.04 -0.79 -8.57
CA SER A 27 8.74 -1.11 -9.15
C SER A 27 8.61 -2.60 -9.51
N VAL A 28 9.64 -3.21 -10.11
CA VAL A 28 9.66 -4.64 -10.46
C VAL A 28 9.58 -5.49 -9.19
N ILE A 29 10.39 -5.18 -8.17
CA ILE A 29 10.39 -5.92 -6.91
C ILE A 29 9.04 -5.78 -6.21
N GLN A 30 8.47 -4.58 -6.16
CA GLN A 30 7.15 -4.34 -5.57
C GLN A 30 6.04 -5.11 -6.30
N SER A 31 6.04 -5.08 -7.63
CA SER A 31 5.06 -5.83 -8.44
C SER A 31 5.19 -7.34 -8.27
N PHE A 32 6.42 -7.85 -8.26
CA PHE A 32 6.68 -9.26 -7.95
C PHE A 32 6.13 -9.64 -6.58
N PHE A 33 6.42 -8.81 -5.56
CA PHE A 33 6.01 -9.08 -4.19
C PHE A 33 4.48 -9.09 -4.04
N LEU A 34 3.80 -8.08 -4.59
CA LEU A 34 2.34 -8.01 -4.58
C LEU A 34 1.72 -9.23 -5.26
N SER A 35 2.23 -9.63 -6.43
CA SER A 35 1.73 -10.80 -7.14
C SER A 35 2.03 -12.11 -6.41
N PHE A 36 3.20 -12.24 -5.78
CA PHE A 36 3.61 -13.45 -5.07
C PHE A 36 2.80 -13.68 -3.80
N THR A 37 2.38 -12.62 -3.13
CA THR A 37 1.62 -12.69 -1.87
C THR A 37 0.10 -12.59 -2.06
N ASP A 38 -0.35 -12.36 -3.29
CA ASP A 38 -1.77 -12.24 -3.58
C ASP A 38 -2.48 -13.59 -3.46
N PHE A 39 -3.58 -13.57 -2.72
CA PHE A 39 -4.50 -14.70 -2.57
C PHE A 39 -5.79 -14.50 -3.36
N GLY A 40 -6.33 -13.27 -3.38
CA GLY A 40 -7.66 -12.99 -3.86
C GLY A 40 -7.84 -13.27 -5.36
N ILE A 41 -6.93 -12.77 -6.20
CA ILE A 41 -7.01 -12.97 -7.65
C ILE A 41 -6.82 -14.45 -8.02
N PRO A 42 -5.76 -15.15 -7.55
CA PRO A 42 -5.62 -16.58 -7.84
C PRO A 42 -6.78 -17.43 -7.34
N ALA A 43 -7.35 -17.14 -6.19
CA ALA A 43 -8.51 -17.85 -5.66
C ALA A 43 -9.76 -17.66 -6.53
N SER A 44 -9.92 -16.46 -7.12
CA SER A 44 -11.11 -16.13 -7.94
C SER A 44 -11.02 -16.65 -9.38
N VAL A 45 -9.84 -16.56 -10.03
CA VAL A 45 -9.69 -16.84 -11.46
C VAL A 45 -8.71 -17.97 -11.77
N GLY A 46 -7.93 -18.42 -10.79
CA GLY A 46 -6.85 -19.41 -10.98
C GLY A 46 -7.31 -20.83 -11.32
N GLY A 47 -8.59 -21.15 -11.13
CA GLY A 47 -9.14 -22.47 -11.40
C GLY A 47 -8.44 -23.56 -10.59
N ARG A 48 -7.67 -24.43 -11.28
CA ARG A 48 -6.92 -25.53 -10.64
C ARG A 48 -5.47 -25.16 -10.28
N THR A 49 -5.03 -23.94 -10.61
CA THR A 49 -3.66 -23.52 -10.35
C THR A 49 -3.56 -23.03 -8.89
N GLU A 50 -2.86 -23.82 -8.07
CA GLU A 50 -2.62 -23.47 -6.68
C GLU A 50 -1.37 -22.57 -6.57
N VAL A 51 -1.51 -21.45 -5.88
CA VAL A 51 -0.39 -20.55 -5.55
C VAL A 51 -0.01 -20.69 -4.07
N ILE A 52 1.19 -20.23 -3.71
CA ILE A 52 1.71 -20.39 -2.35
C ILE A 52 0.80 -19.77 -1.29
N ALA A 53 0.16 -18.62 -1.58
CA ALA A 53 -0.80 -18.00 -0.69
C ALA A 53 -2.07 -18.84 -0.53
N GLY A 54 -2.57 -19.47 -1.60
CA GLY A 54 -3.69 -20.43 -1.54
C GLY A 54 -3.33 -21.68 -0.73
N ARG A 55 -2.09 -22.18 -0.90
CA ARG A 55 -1.61 -23.32 -0.11
C ARG A 55 -1.54 -22.97 1.39
N LEU A 56 -1.03 -21.79 1.72
CA LEU A 56 -1.00 -21.31 3.09
C LEU A 56 -2.41 -21.26 3.71
N TYR A 57 -3.37 -20.70 2.96
CA TYR A 57 -4.77 -20.66 3.38
C TYR A 57 -5.31 -22.07 3.67
N ASN A 58 -5.11 -23.01 2.75
CA ASN A 58 -5.60 -24.38 2.87
C ASN A 58 -4.98 -25.14 4.05
N GLU A 59 -3.68 -24.95 4.33
CA GLU A 59 -3.01 -25.58 5.47
C GLU A 59 -3.45 -25.00 6.82
N MET A 60 -3.83 -23.71 6.87
CA MET A 60 -4.18 -23.02 8.11
C MET A 60 -5.67 -22.98 8.41
N LEU A 61 -6.50 -22.78 7.38
CA LEU A 61 -7.94 -22.52 7.49
C LEU A 61 -8.77 -23.50 6.66
N GLY A 62 -8.16 -24.48 6.01
CA GLY A 62 -8.85 -25.53 5.26
C GLY A 62 -9.60 -26.48 6.17
N SER A 63 -10.30 -27.47 5.56
CA SER A 63 -11.15 -28.44 6.27
C SER A 63 -10.37 -29.33 7.26
N VAL A 64 -9.07 -29.53 7.08
CA VAL A 64 -8.19 -30.24 8.01
C VAL A 64 -6.95 -29.35 8.27
N PRO A 65 -7.02 -28.42 9.25
CA PRO A 65 -5.93 -27.49 9.52
C PRO A 65 -4.65 -28.20 9.98
N ASN A 66 -3.51 -27.77 9.43
CA ASN A 66 -2.18 -28.21 9.88
C ASN A 66 -1.30 -26.99 10.11
N PHE A 67 -1.33 -26.45 11.32
CA PHE A 67 -0.60 -25.25 11.71
C PHE A 67 0.92 -25.35 11.52
N ASN A 68 1.49 -26.54 11.75
CA ASN A 68 2.93 -26.75 11.57
C ASN A 68 3.36 -26.64 10.11
N ARG A 69 2.63 -27.26 9.17
CA ARG A 69 2.88 -27.11 7.74
C ARG A 69 2.61 -25.70 7.26
N GLY A 70 1.53 -25.09 7.70
CA GLY A 70 1.21 -23.72 7.40
C GLY A 70 2.30 -22.75 7.86
N ALA A 71 2.88 -22.94 9.05
CA ALA A 71 4.01 -22.13 9.52
C ALA A 71 5.25 -22.26 8.60
N VAL A 72 5.54 -23.45 8.08
CA VAL A 72 6.63 -23.65 7.11
C VAL A 72 6.34 -22.89 5.82
N VAL A 73 5.12 -22.98 5.28
CA VAL A 73 4.72 -22.24 4.07
C VAL A 73 4.81 -20.73 4.30
N ALA A 74 4.40 -20.26 5.48
CA ALA A 74 4.52 -18.85 5.87
C ALA A 74 5.99 -18.37 5.86
N ILE A 75 6.92 -19.16 6.40
CA ILE A 75 8.35 -18.88 6.36
C ILE A 75 8.86 -18.85 4.91
N MET A 76 8.42 -19.77 4.06
CA MET A 76 8.78 -19.77 2.63
C MET A 76 8.28 -18.50 1.92
N MET A 77 7.13 -17.96 2.29
CA MET A 77 6.62 -16.67 1.77
C MET A 77 7.42 -15.46 2.28
N LEU A 78 8.02 -15.54 3.45
CA LEU A 78 8.88 -14.48 3.98
C LEU A 78 10.25 -14.40 3.30
N LEU A 79 10.80 -15.49 2.78
CA LEU A 79 12.14 -15.51 2.17
C LEU A 79 12.28 -14.52 1.00
N PRO A 80 11.40 -14.50 -0.01
CA PRO A 80 11.47 -13.49 -1.09
C PRO A 80 11.32 -12.07 -0.58
N SER A 81 10.56 -11.86 0.49
CA SER A 81 10.38 -10.54 1.12
C SER A 81 11.70 -10.03 1.70
N ILE A 82 12.39 -10.85 2.46
CA ILE A 82 13.69 -10.52 3.06
C ILE A 82 14.72 -10.22 1.96
N ILE A 83 14.77 -11.06 0.91
CA ILE A 83 15.67 -10.85 -0.23
C ILE A 83 15.35 -9.52 -0.92
N SER A 84 14.07 -9.21 -1.13
CA SER A 84 13.61 -7.97 -1.75
C SER A 84 14.05 -6.74 -0.96
N ILE A 85 13.96 -6.76 0.38
CA ILE A 85 14.44 -5.67 1.25
C ILE A 85 15.94 -5.44 1.06
N LEU A 86 16.72 -6.52 1.07
CA LEU A 86 18.16 -6.43 0.93
C LEU A 86 18.56 -5.84 -0.44
N ILE A 87 17.88 -6.26 -1.50
CA ILE A 87 18.10 -5.75 -2.86
C ILE A 87 17.70 -4.27 -2.94
N LEU A 88 16.52 -3.90 -2.42
CA LEU A 88 16.07 -2.50 -2.40
C LEU A 88 17.02 -1.62 -1.59
N GLY A 89 17.44 -2.04 -0.41
CA GLY A 89 18.40 -1.30 0.40
C GLY A 89 19.77 -1.14 -0.28
N TYR A 90 20.18 -2.11 -1.09
CA TYR A 90 21.38 -2.00 -1.92
C TYR A 90 21.18 -1.01 -3.08
N LEU A 91 20.04 -1.06 -3.75
CA LEU A 91 19.71 -0.20 -4.88
C LEU A 91 19.48 1.26 -4.49
N ASP A 92 18.97 1.52 -3.30
CA ASP A 92 18.79 2.89 -2.78
C ASP A 92 20.10 3.68 -2.70
N ARG A 93 21.23 2.99 -2.60
CA ARG A 93 22.56 3.65 -2.65
C ARG A 93 22.86 4.27 -4.02
N TYR A 94 22.22 3.78 -5.09
CA TYR A 94 22.36 4.29 -6.45
C TYR A 94 21.29 5.32 -6.81
N ASN A 95 20.36 5.59 -5.92
CA ASN A 95 19.25 6.52 -6.14
C ASN A 95 19.76 7.97 -6.00
N ILE A 96 20.17 8.56 -7.13
CA ILE A 96 20.68 9.93 -7.17
C ILE A 96 19.47 10.88 -7.10
N ARG A 97 19.33 11.59 -5.99
CA ARG A 97 18.32 12.64 -5.84
C ARG A 97 18.76 13.88 -6.62
N TYR A 98 18.13 14.12 -7.76
CA TYR A 98 18.34 15.37 -8.50
C TYR A 98 17.52 16.49 -7.87
N SER A 99 18.18 17.56 -7.45
CA SER A 99 17.51 18.74 -6.87
C SER A 99 17.06 19.76 -7.90
N LYS A 100 17.42 19.60 -9.17
CA LYS A 100 17.03 20.50 -10.27
C LYS A 100 16.53 19.69 -11.46
N VAL A 101 15.28 19.93 -11.83
CA VAL A 101 14.71 19.49 -13.09
C VAL A 101 15.06 20.58 -14.12
N SER A 102 15.91 20.26 -15.11
CA SER A 102 16.08 21.13 -16.27
C SER A 102 14.92 20.89 -17.23
N ASP A 103 14.27 21.94 -17.69
CA ASP A 103 13.29 21.86 -18.76
C ASP A 103 13.98 21.40 -20.04
N ILE A 104 13.69 20.17 -20.45
CA ILE A 104 14.17 19.61 -21.70
C ILE A 104 13.16 20.02 -22.78
N GLU A 105 13.60 20.75 -23.79
CA GLU A 105 12.78 21.00 -24.98
C GLU A 105 12.38 19.68 -25.64
N LYS A 106 11.08 19.37 -25.56
CA LYS A 106 10.52 18.15 -26.10
C LYS A 106 10.45 18.26 -27.63
N LYS A 107 11.32 17.55 -28.34
CA LYS A 107 11.17 17.40 -29.81
C LYS A 107 9.83 16.74 -30.12
N LYS A 108 8.94 17.47 -30.79
CA LYS A 108 7.66 16.96 -31.27
C LYS A 108 7.90 15.89 -32.33
N SER A 109 7.41 14.68 -32.13
CA SER A 109 7.47 13.58 -33.09
C SER A 109 6.07 12.98 -33.22
N ARG A 110 5.42 13.28 -34.36
CA ARG A 110 4.04 12.81 -34.60
C ARG A 110 3.90 11.30 -34.53
N LEU A 111 4.88 10.55 -35.05
CA LEU A 111 4.84 9.08 -35.05
C LEU A 111 4.93 8.53 -33.63
N ARG A 112 5.90 9.00 -32.81
CA ARG A 112 6.05 8.59 -31.41
C ARG A 112 4.78 8.91 -30.61
N ASP A 113 4.27 10.13 -30.76
CA ASP A 113 3.12 10.62 -30.01
C ASP A 113 1.85 9.83 -30.39
N MET A 114 1.68 9.46 -31.68
CA MET A 114 0.60 8.59 -32.13
C MET A 114 0.72 7.16 -31.59
N VAL A 115 1.90 6.55 -31.59
CA VAL A 115 2.12 5.21 -31.05
C VAL A 115 1.86 5.20 -29.53
N CYS A 116 2.38 6.18 -28.79
CA CYS A 116 2.12 6.30 -27.36
C CYS A 116 0.62 6.50 -27.07
N MET A 117 -0.07 7.31 -27.89
CA MET A 117 -1.51 7.51 -27.75
C MET A 117 -2.31 6.22 -27.96
N VAL A 118 -1.97 5.43 -29.01
CA VAL A 118 -2.65 4.15 -29.28
C VAL A 118 -2.43 3.16 -28.15
N ILE A 119 -1.19 3.02 -27.65
CA ILE A 119 -0.88 2.14 -26.53
C ILE A 119 -1.64 2.57 -25.26
N SER A 120 -1.61 3.86 -24.95
CA SER A 120 -2.33 4.41 -23.79
C SER A 120 -3.84 4.22 -23.90
N ALA A 121 -4.40 4.43 -25.10
CA ALA A 121 -5.82 4.21 -25.36
C ALA A 121 -6.21 2.74 -25.22
N ALA A 122 -5.38 1.80 -25.70
CA ALA A 122 -5.62 0.37 -25.57
C ALA A 122 -5.61 -0.06 -24.10
N ILE A 123 -4.62 0.40 -23.32
CA ILE A 123 -4.57 0.12 -21.86
C ILE A 123 -5.80 0.70 -21.15
N LEU A 124 -6.15 1.95 -21.45
CA LEU A 124 -7.31 2.60 -20.86
C LEU A 124 -8.60 1.84 -21.19
N LEU A 125 -8.76 1.39 -22.43
CA LEU A 125 -9.93 0.61 -22.88
C LEU A 125 -10.02 -0.73 -22.14
N CYS A 126 -8.92 -1.46 -22.02
CA CYS A 126 -8.89 -2.71 -21.24
C CYS A 126 -9.30 -2.51 -19.78
N VAL A 127 -8.72 -1.50 -19.13
CA VAL A 127 -9.07 -1.19 -17.72
C VAL A 127 -10.53 -0.78 -17.60
N THR A 128 -10.99 0.13 -18.48
CA THR A 128 -12.38 0.61 -18.47
C THR A 128 -13.38 -0.51 -18.73
N ALA A 129 -13.05 -1.47 -19.62
CA ALA A 129 -13.91 -2.62 -19.90
C ALA A 129 -14.16 -3.48 -18.65
N ILE A 130 -13.12 -3.75 -17.85
CA ILE A 130 -13.26 -4.50 -16.60
C ILE A 130 -14.19 -3.76 -15.63
N PHE A 131 -13.95 -2.46 -15.43
CA PHE A 131 -14.82 -1.65 -14.55
C PHE A 131 -16.26 -1.55 -15.08
N ALA A 132 -16.43 -1.45 -16.40
CA ALA A 132 -17.75 -1.41 -17.01
C ALA A 132 -18.52 -2.69 -16.72
N VAL A 133 -17.89 -3.87 -16.81
CA VAL A 133 -18.55 -5.15 -16.48
C VAL A 133 -18.97 -5.16 -15.01
N ILE A 134 -18.08 -4.79 -14.08
CA ILE A 134 -18.41 -4.75 -12.64
C ILE A 134 -19.58 -3.82 -12.33
N ILE A 135 -19.68 -2.68 -13.04
CA ILE A 135 -20.77 -1.72 -12.83
C ILE A 135 -22.07 -2.20 -13.49
N ILE A 136 -22.01 -2.83 -14.67
CA ILE A 136 -23.19 -3.20 -15.45
C ILE A 136 -23.85 -4.48 -14.93
N VAL A 137 -23.06 -5.49 -14.53
CA VAL A 137 -23.57 -6.81 -14.11
C VAL A 137 -24.64 -6.73 -13.02
N PRO A 138 -24.54 -5.88 -11.98
CA PRO A 138 -25.58 -5.76 -10.95
C PRO A 138 -26.96 -5.30 -11.46
N PHE A 139 -27.01 -4.69 -12.64
CA PHE A 139 -28.25 -4.24 -13.29
C PHE A 139 -28.82 -5.24 -14.29
N ILE A 140 -28.21 -6.42 -14.42
CA ILE A 140 -28.60 -7.47 -15.36
C ILE A 140 -29.21 -8.63 -14.59
N GLU A 141 -30.37 -9.15 -15.04
CA GLU A 141 -31.13 -10.20 -14.38
C GLU A 141 -30.33 -11.48 -14.17
N GLU A 142 -29.60 -11.96 -15.19
CA GLU A 142 -28.78 -13.17 -15.13
C GLU A 142 -27.65 -13.10 -16.16
N TRP A 143 -26.46 -12.66 -15.71
CA TRP A 143 -25.29 -12.56 -16.56
C TRP A 143 -24.67 -13.95 -16.84
N PRO A 144 -24.28 -14.30 -18.09
CA PRO A 144 -24.44 -13.53 -19.35
C PRO A 144 -25.70 -13.90 -20.12
N TYR A 145 -26.64 -14.67 -19.54
CA TYR A 145 -27.72 -15.37 -20.27
C TYR A 145 -28.97 -14.53 -20.50
N ARG A 146 -29.34 -13.68 -19.53
CA ARG A 146 -30.54 -12.84 -19.59
C ARG A 146 -30.18 -11.39 -19.32
N VAL A 147 -29.94 -10.63 -20.39
CA VAL A 147 -29.50 -9.25 -20.34
C VAL A 147 -30.67 -8.28 -20.19
N ASN A 148 -31.62 -8.58 -19.32
CA ASN A 148 -32.70 -7.66 -18.98
C ASN A 148 -32.29 -6.76 -17.84
N PHE A 149 -32.71 -5.49 -17.88
CA PHE A 149 -32.45 -4.56 -16.80
C PHE A 149 -33.25 -4.87 -15.55
N THR A 150 -32.61 -4.96 -14.40
CA THR A 150 -33.28 -5.20 -13.11
C THR A 150 -32.57 -4.42 -11.97
N LEU A 151 -33.33 -4.12 -10.94
CA LEU A 151 -32.84 -3.61 -9.66
C LEU A 151 -33.03 -4.61 -8.52
N SER A 152 -33.54 -5.82 -8.84
CA SER A 152 -33.83 -6.82 -7.82
C SER A 152 -32.64 -7.27 -6.98
N HIS A 153 -31.43 -7.24 -7.56
CA HIS A 153 -30.22 -7.58 -6.83
C HIS A 153 -29.91 -6.57 -5.73
N PHE A 154 -30.19 -5.28 -5.97
CA PHE A 154 -30.00 -4.25 -4.95
C PHE A 154 -31.03 -4.37 -3.82
N THR A 155 -32.32 -4.61 -4.15
CA THR A 155 -33.35 -4.82 -3.12
C THR A 155 -33.03 -6.03 -2.27
N ALA A 156 -32.63 -7.16 -2.89
CA ALA A 156 -32.24 -8.37 -2.17
C ALA A 156 -31.07 -8.15 -1.21
N VAL A 157 -30.07 -7.34 -1.61
CA VAL A 157 -28.92 -6.98 -0.75
C VAL A 157 -29.36 -6.15 0.46
N PHE A 158 -30.29 -5.19 0.26
CA PHE A 158 -30.77 -4.33 1.35
C PHE A 158 -31.74 -5.06 2.29
N GLU A 159 -32.45 -6.06 1.81
CA GLU A 159 -33.37 -6.89 2.61
C GLU A 159 -32.63 -7.96 3.41
N ASP A 160 -31.41 -8.34 3.02
CA ASP A 160 -30.58 -9.31 3.74
C ASP A 160 -29.98 -8.67 5.01
N THR A 161 -30.55 -9.03 6.16
CA THR A 161 -30.11 -8.54 7.46
C THR A 161 -28.69 -9.00 7.81
N ALA A 162 -28.26 -10.19 7.38
CA ALA A 162 -26.92 -10.69 7.60
C ALA A 162 -25.89 -9.84 6.83
N LEU A 163 -26.17 -9.53 5.57
CA LEU A 163 -25.31 -8.71 4.73
C LEU A 163 -25.22 -7.26 5.25
N SER A 164 -26.34 -6.69 5.70
CA SER A 164 -26.35 -5.34 6.29
C SER A 164 -25.47 -5.25 7.56
N MET A 165 -25.47 -6.31 8.39
CA MET A 165 -24.61 -6.41 9.57
C MET A 165 -23.13 -6.48 9.16
N VAL A 166 -22.79 -7.28 8.15
CA VAL A 166 -21.40 -7.40 7.64
C VAL A 166 -20.90 -6.06 7.11
N VAL A 167 -21.71 -5.37 6.30
CA VAL A 167 -21.35 -4.03 5.76
C VAL A 167 -21.12 -3.04 6.90
N ARG A 168 -22.00 -3.00 7.91
CA ARG A 168 -21.84 -2.14 9.08
C ARG A 168 -20.56 -2.45 9.83
N ASN A 169 -20.26 -3.73 10.09
CA ASN A 169 -19.05 -4.13 10.79
C ASN A 169 -17.79 -3.74 10.01
N SER A 170 -17.80 -3.92 8.68
CA SER A 170 -16.70 -3.52 7.80
C SER A 170 -16.47 -2.01 7.85
N ILE A 171 -17.53 -1.20 7.76
CA ILE A 171 -17.43 0.27 7.84
C ILE A 171 -16.87 0.69 9.22
N VAL A 172 -17.40 0.13 10.30
CA VAL A 172 -16.93 0.45 11.66
C VAL A 172 -15.45 0.08 11.81
N THR A 173 -15.06 -1.12 11.37
CA THR A 173 -13.65 -1.55 11.39
C THR A 173 -12.77 -0.62 10.58
N ALA A 174 -13.18 -0.24 9.37
CA ALA A 174 -12.42 0.64 8.50
C ALA A 174 -12.28 2.06 9.07
N VAL A 175 -13.35 2.63 9.63
CA VAL A 175 -13.31 3.95 10.26
C VAL A 175 -12.40 3.94 11.49
N LEU A 176 -12.52 2.95 12.36
CA LEU A 176 -11.69 2.85 13.55
C LEU A 176 -10.22 2.60 13.18
N THR A 177 -9.94 1.74 12.21
CA THR A 177 -8.59 1.52 11.68
C THR A 177 -8.01 2.83 11.13
N ALA A 178 -8.78 3.58 10.36
CA ALA A 178 -8.33 4.83 9.77
C ALA A 178 -8.06 5.91 10.83
N LEU A 179 -8.92 6.05 11.83
CA LEU A 179 -8.72 7.01 12.91
C LEU A 179 -7.50 6.66 13.77
N LEU A 180 -7.46 5.43 14.28
CA LEU A 180 -6.38 4.99 15.17
C LEU A 180 -5.05 4.87 14.41
N GLY A 181 -5.06 4.31 13.20
CA GLY A 181 -3.88 4.19 12.36
C GLY A 181 -3.29 5.54 11.98
N SER A 182 -4.13 6.51 11.60
CA SER A 182 -3.68 7.87 11.31
C SER A 182 -3.06 8.54 12.53
N LEU A 183 -3.63 8.34 13.71
CA LEU A 183 -3.09 8.90 14.96
C LEU A 183 -1.71 8.31 15.29
N VAL A 184 -1.57 6.99 15.20
CA VAL A 184 -0.30 6.29 15.48
C VAL A 184 0.78 6.69 14.46
N VAL A 185 0.42 6.70 13.17
CA VAL A 185 1.33 7.12 12.08
C VAL A 185 1.75 8.57 12.24
N TYR A 186 0.79 9.47 12.53
CA TYR A 186 1.06 10.88 12.80
C TYR A 186 2.09 11.04 13.94
N GLY A 187 1.86 10.37 15.06
CA GLY A 187 2.77 10.40 16.21
C GLY A 187 4.16 9.86 15.87
N ALA A 188 4.25 8.71 15.21
CA ALA A 188 5.52 8.10 14.83
C ALA A 188 6.32 8.98 13.84
N ALA A 189 5.65 9.52 12.82
CA ALA A 189 6.26 10.40 11.83
C ALA A 189 6.69 11.75 12.44
N LEU A 190 5.87 12.33 13.33
CA LEU A 190 6.19 13.57 14.04
C LEU A 190 7.46 13.39 14.90
N VAL A 191 7.54 12.27 15.61
CA VAL A 191 8.69 11.94 16.46
C VAL A 191 9.95 11.76 15.61
N THR A 192 9.89 11.05 14.51
CA THR A 192 11.08 10.80 13.67
C THR A 192 11.52 12.04 12.87
N ALA A 193 10.59 12.80 12.31
CA ALA A 193 10.90 13.94 11.46
C ALA A 193 11.18 15.22 12.25
N ARG A 194 10.45 15.52 13.34
CA ARG A 194 10.43 16.84 13.98
C ARG A 194 10.92 16.86 15.42
N SER A 195 11.09 15.70 16.08
CA SER A 195 11.61 15.69 17.46
C SER A 195 13.13 15.69 17.53
N LYS A 196 13.67 16.06 18.70
CA LYS A 196 15.09 16.06 19.00
C LYS A 196 15.59 14.76 19.65
N ILE A 197 14.87 13.63 19.41
CA ILE A 197 15.27 12.33 19.97
C ILE A 197 16.59 11.85 19.35
N SER A 198 17.26 10.95 20.06
CA SER A 198 18.46 10.28 19.60
C SER A 198 18.30 9.67 18.20
N SER A 199 19.32 9.86 17.37
CA SER A 199 19.35 9.29 16.01
C SER A 199 19.19 7.77 15.99
N LYS A 200 19.60 7.06 17.04
CA LYS A 200 19.41 5.62 17.18
C LYS A 200 17.93 5.27 17.33
N CYS A 201 17.19 5.98 18.19
CA CYS A 201 15.76 5.76 18.37
C CYS A 201 14.98 6.05 17.08
N LYS A 202 15.30 7.12 16.35
CA LYS A 202 14.68 7.41 15.05
C LYS A 202 14.86 6.26 14.06
N LYS A 203 16.09 5.75 13.93
CA LYS A 203 16.38 4.61 13.05
C LYS A 203 15.62 3.35 13.44
N VAL A 204 15.44 3.07 14.72
CA VAL A 204 14.65 1.92 15.18
C VAL A 204 13.19 2.07 14.76
N ILE A 205 12.56 3.23 15.00
CA ILE A 205 11.17 3.49 14.58
C ILE A 205 11.03 3.36 13.06
N GLU A 206 11.95 3.92 12.29
CA GLU A 206 11.96 3.82 10.83
C GLU A 206 12.10 2.37 10.36
N SER A 207 13.02 1.61 10.95
CA SER A 207 13.21 0.21 10.59
C SER A 207 11.95 -0.63 10.87
N VAL A 208 11.33 -0.44 12.05
CA VAL A 208 10.08 -1.12 12.38
C VAL A 208 8.97 -0.72 11.41
N ALA A 209 8.84 0.57 11.11
CA ALA A 209 7.84 1.05 10.17
C ALA A 209 8.00 0.43 8.77
N LEU A 210 9.21 0.28 8.27
CA LEU A 210 9.48 -0.25 6.94
C LEU A 210 9.31 -1.78 6.84
N VAL A 211 9.59 -2.51 7.92
CA VAL A 211 9.45 -3.97 7.94
C VAL A 211 8.01 -4.41 7.71
N THR A 212 7.02 -3.66 8.19
CA THR A 212 5.60 -4.04 8.05
C THR A 212 5.15 -4.20 6.60
N ASN A 213 5.73 -3.43 5.66
CA ASN A 213 5.40 -3.51 4.24
C ASN A 213 5.94 -4.78 3.55
N THR A 214 6.78 -5.54 4.21
CA THR A 214 7.46 -6.70 3.64
C THR A 214 6.86 -8.03 4.11
N ILE A 215 5.97 -7.98 5.08
CA ILE A 215 5.29 -9.15 5.60
C ILE A 215 4.00 -9.36 4.80
N PRO A 216 3.82 -10.53 4.16
CA PRO A 216 2.57 -10.85 3.49
C PRO A 216 1.39 -10.79 4.46
N GLY A 217 0.25 -10.21 4.02
CA GLY A 217 -0.92 -10.03 4.87
C GLY A 217 -1.40 -11.32 5.54
N MET A 218 -1.48 -12.42 4.78
CA MET A 218 -1.85 -13.73 5.32
C MET A 218 -0.89 -14.22 6.41
N VAL A 219 0.42 -14.02 6.24
CA VAL A 219 1.41 -14.43 7.25
C VAL A 219 1.22 -13.63 8.54
N LEU A 220 0.95 -12.32 8.39
CA LEU A 220 0.66 -11.45 9.53
C LEU A 220 -0.63 -11.87 10.24
N GLY A 221 -1.71 -12.11 9.48
CA GLY A 221 -2.99 -12.58 10.03
C GLY A 221 -2.83 -13.87 10.83
N ILE A 222 -2.09 -14.85 10.29
CA ILE A 222 -1.78 -16.11 10.99
C ILE A 222 -0.94 -15.87 12.24
N ALA A 223 0.05 -14.99 12.19
CA ALA A 223 0.85 -14.63 13.36
C ALA A 223 -0.04 -14.04 14.47
N PHE A 224 -1.00 -13.20 14.12
CA PHE A 224 -2.01 -12.68 15.07
C PHE A 224 -2.90 -13.79 15.61
N LEU A 225 -3.42 -14.67 14.75
CA LEU A 225 -4.24 -15.81 15.15
C LEU A 225 -3.52 -16.67 16.19
N LEU A 226 -2.27 -17.05 15.92
CA LEU A 226 -1.47 -17.90 16.82
C LEU A 226 -1.10 -17.17 18.13
N THR A 227 -0.76 -15.87 18.04
CA THR A 227 -0.34 -15.08 19.20
C THR A 227 -1.50 -14.83 20.17
N PHE A 228 -2.69 -14.57 19.63
CA PHE A 228 -3.87 -14.22 20.45
C PHE A 228 -4.83 -15.38 20.65
N SER A 229 -4.48 -16.59 20.20
CA SER A 229 -5.25 -17.80 20.44
C SER A 229 -5.45 -18.03 21.94
N GLY A 230 -6.68 -18.29 22.35
CA GLY A 230 -7.05 -18.49 23.75
C GLY A 230 -7.08 -17.22 24.61
N THR A 231 -6.88 -16.04 24.03
CA THR A 231 -7.03 -14.76 24.75
C THR A 231 -8.43 -14.17 24.53
N SER A 232 -8.81 -13.20 25.39
CA SER A 232 -10.09 -12.47 25.25
C SER A 232 -10.17 -11.57 23.99
N LEU A 233 -9.07 -11.38 23.30
CA LEU A 233 -9.01 -10.61 22.05
C LEU A 233 -9.32 -11.47 20.81
N GLN A 234 -9.25 -12.80 20.93
CA GLN A 234 -9.56 -13.71 19.84
C GLN A 234 -11.00 -13.49 19.33
N ASN A 235 -11.18 -13.52 18.01
CA ASN A 235 -12.48 -13.34 17.34
C ASN A 235 -13.17 -11.98 17.63
N THR A 236 -12.40 -10.93 17.89
CA THR A 236 -12.93 -9.58 18.10
C THR A 236 -12.54 -8.64 16.94
N ILE A 237 -13.38 -7.62 16.71
CA ILE A 237 -13.07 -6.53 15.75
C ILE A 237 -11.75 -5.82 16.15
N VAL A 238 -11.40 -5.80 17.41
CA VAL A 238 -10.19 -5.15 17.93
C VAL A 238 -8.93 -5.73 17.31
N ILE A 239 -8.83 -7.06 17.23
CA ILE A 239 -7.66 -7.73 16.66
C ILE A 239 -7.52 -7.41 15.15
N ILE A 240 -8.66 -7.32 14.44
CA ILE A 240 -8.69 -6.95 13.03
C ILE A 240 -8.16 -5.53 12.82
N ILE A 241 -8.60 -4.58 13.67
CA ILE A 241 -8.12 -3.19 13.64
C ILE A 241 -6.60 -3.14 13.86
N PHE A 242 -6.07 -3.84 14.87
CA PHE A 242 -4.62 -3.88 15.13
C PHE A 242 -3.85 -4.50 13.97
N CYS A 243 -4.34 -5.61 13.41
CA CYS A 243 -3.72 -6.27 12.26
C CYS A 243 -3.64 -5.32 11.05
N ASN A 244 -4.74 -4.65 10.72
CA ASN A 244 -4.81 -3.69 9.62
C ASN A 244 -3.87 -2.48 9.84
N ILE A 245 -3.82 -1.92 11.06
CA ILE A 245 -2.93 -0.80 11.37
C ILE A 245 -1.49 -1.21 11.15
N ILE A 246 -1.08 -2.38 11.61
CA ILE A 246 0.30 -2.87 11.48
C ILE A 246 0.60 -3.23 10.03
N HIS A 247 -0.30 -3.92 9.34
CA HIS A 247 -0.10 -4.34 7.96
C HIS A 247 0.11 -3.16 7.01
N PHE A 248 -0.73 -2.13 7.14
CA PHE A 248 -0.67 -0.95 6.27
C PHE A 248 0.15 0.21 6.82
N PHE A 249 1.01 0.00 7.83
CA PHE A 249 1.70 1.07 8.54
C PHE A 249 2.72 1.82 7.69
N SER A 250 3.48 1.13 6.86
CA SER A 250 4.68 1.65 6.18
C SER A 250 4.37 2.83 5.25
N THR A 251 3.42 2.65 4.33
CA THR A 251 3.11 3.68 3.32
C THR A 251 2.59 4.97 3.95
N PRO A 252 1.58 4.96 4.83
CA PRO A 252 1.12 6.15 5.55
C PRO A 252 2.22 6.82 6.38
N TYR A 253 3.08 6.03 7.02
CA TYR A 253 4.21 6.56 7.77
C TYR A 253 5.17 7.36 6.87
N LEU A 254 5.53 6.81 5.70
CA LEU A 254 6.40 7.50 4.74
C LEU A 254 5.75 8.76 4.16
N MET A 255 4.43 8.72 3.88
CA MET A 255 3.67 9.88 3.42
C MET A 255 3.72 11.00 4.46
N MET A 256 3.38 10.70 5.71
CA MET A 256 3.35 11.67 6.79
C MET A 256 4.76 12.20 7.13
N LYS A 257 5.77 11.31 7.19
CA LYS A 257 7.16 11.68 7.41
C LYS A 257 7.66 12.64 6.32
N SER A 258 7.42 12.32 5.05
CA SER A 258 7.79 13.16 3.91
C SER A 258 7.10 14.54 3.97
N SER A 259 5.84 14.60 4.38
CA SER A 259 5.11 15.85 4.59
C SER A 259 5.81 16.72 5.65
N PHE A 260 6.14 16.13 6.79
CA PHE A 260 6.82 16.85 7.87
C PHE A 260 8.23 17.31 7.48
N GLU A 261 8.99 16.50 6.74
CA GLU A 261 10.35 16.86 6.28
C GLU A 261 10.37 18.02 5.28
N LYS A 262 9.29 18.22 4.51
CA LYS A 262 9.15 19.35 3.59
C LYS A 262 8.85 20.68 4.29
N MET A 263 8.36 20.65 5.52
CA MET A 263 8.05 21.87 6.28
C MET A 263 9.31 22.54 6.81
N ASN A 264 9.34 23.85 6.82
CA ASN A 264 10.49 24.61 7.31
C ASN A 264 10.73 24.38 8.81
N SER A 265 11.95 23.98 9.16
CA SER A 265 12.36 23.72 10.54
C SER A 265 12.49 24.99 11.40
N SER A 266 12.47 26.17 10.77
CA SER A 266 12.52 27.46 11.50
C SER A 266 11.22 27.74 12.28
N TRP A 267 10.10 27.11 11.93
CA TRP A 267 8.82 27.33 12.61
C TRP A 267 8.88 27.00 14.10
N GLU A 268 9.49 25.90 14.48
CA GLU A 268 9.67 25.54 15.89
C GLU A 268 10.64 26.47 16.63
N THR A 269 11.64 26.98 15.93
CA THR A 269 12.58 27.95 16.50
C THR A 269 11.88 29.28 16.76
N THR A 270 11.12 29.77 15.78
CA THR A 270 10.35 31.01 15.91
C THR A 270 9.30 30.90 17.02
N ALA A 271 8.53 29.82 17.05
CA ALA A 271 7.53 29.57 18.08
C ALA A 271 8.15 29.57 19.49
N ARG A 272 9.33 28.95 19.64
CA ARG A 272 10.06 28.93 20.91
C ARG A 272 10.53 30.31 21.32
N LEU A 273 11.00 31.15 20.38
CA LEU A 273 11.38 32.54 20.64
C LEU A 273 10.17 33.39 21.07
N MET A 274 8.98 33.05 20.61
CA MET A 274 7.71 33.66 21.01
C MET A 274 7.15 33.12 22.34
N GLY A 275 7.87 32.18 23.00
CA GLY A 275 7.44 31.59 24.26
C GLY A 275 6.44 30.43 24.13
N ASP A 276 6.17 29.94 22.93
CA ASP A 276 5.26 28.84 22.71
C ASP A 276 5.92 27.48 23.05
N SER A 277 5.13 26.59 23.68
CA SER A 277 5.56 25.23 23.91
C SER A 277 5.56 24.42 22.60
N TRP A 278 6.37 23.34 22.56
CA TRP A 278 6.45 22.46 21.40
C TRP A 278 5.08 21.88 21.01
N ILE A 279 4.29 21.45 22.00
CA ILE A 279 2.93 20.91 21.75
C ILE A 279 2.03 21.98 21.11
N LYS A 280 2.09 23.22 21.59
CA LYS A 280 1.31 24.33 21.04
C LYS A 280 1.69 24.61 19.59
N THR A 281 2.99 24.56 19.28
CA THR A 281 3.51 24.68 17.91
C THR A 281 3.01 23.55 17.00
N VAL A 282 3.05 22.30 17.50
CA VAL A 282 2.53 21.14 16.77
C VAL A 282 1.06 21.33 16.43
N VAL A 283 0.23 21.65 17.43
CA VAL A 283 -1.23 21.73 17.24
C VAL A 283 -1.62 22.93 16.37
N ARG A 284 -0.98 24.10 16.54
CA ARG A 284 -1.38 25.33 15.86
C ARG A 284 -0.71 25.59 14.53
N VAL A 285 0.47 25.02 14.30
CA VAL A 285 1.26 25.30 13.09
C VAL A 285 1.47 24.02 12.28
N ILE A 286 2.04 22.98 12.87
CA ILE A 286 2.43 21.78 12.12
C ILE A 286 1.21 20.98 11.66
N THR A 287 0.26 20.71 12.57
CA THR A 287 -0.93 19.89 12.25
C THR A 287 -1.80 20.51 11.16
N PRO A 288 -2.17 21.81 11.19
CA PRO A 288 -2.96 22.41 10.13
C PRO A 288 -2.27 22.38 8.76
N ASN A 289 -0.94 22.54 8.74
CA ASN A 289 -0.16 22.46 7.48
C ASN A 289 0.01 21.01 6.98
N ALA A 290 -0.15 20.01 7.84
CA ALA A 290 -0.12 18.58 7.47
C ALA A 290 -1.53 18.01 7.18
N MET A 291 -2.60 18.81 7.28
CA MET A 291 -3.98 18.31 7.26
C MET A 291 -4.32 17.56 5.96
N SER A 292 -3.86 18.05 4.80
CA SER A 292 -4.08 17.35 3.52
C SER A 292 -3.46 15.95 3.54
N THR A 293 -2.22 15.83 3.99
CA THR A 293 -1.55 14.52 4.10
C THR A 293 -2.21 13.64 5.16
N LEU A 294 -2.70 14.23 6.25
CA LEU A 294 -3.43 13.47 7.28
C LEU A 294 -4.73 12.88 6.73
N LEU A 295 -5.46 13.62 5.89
CA LEU A 295 -6.65 13.14 5.19
C LEU A 295 -6.31 12.05 4.16
N GLU A 296 -5.18 12.17 3.44
CA GLU A 296 -4.69 11.14 2.54
C GLU A 296 -4.36 9.84 3.31
N VAL A 297 -3.69 9.94 4.45
CA VAL A 297 -3.37 8.82 5.34
C VAL A 297 -4.64 8.16 5.87
N PHE A 298 -5.62 8.96 6.32
CA PHE A 298 -6.92 8.46 6.75
C PHE A 298 -7.62 7.69 5.62
N SER A 299 -7.69 8.28 4.43
CA SER A 299 -8.32 7.66 3.25
C SER A 299 -7.60 6.36 2.85
N TYR A 300 -6.27 6.34 2.93
CA TYR A 300 -5.48 5.15 2.64
C TYR A 300 -5.84 4.00 3.59
N TYR A 301 -5.87 4.25 4.91
CA TYR A 301 -6.26 3.23 5.88
C TYR A 301 -7.70 2.78 5.70
N PHE A 302 -8.62 3.73 5.49
CA PHE A 302 -10.04 3.44 5.31
C PHE A 302 -10.27 2.52 4.11
N VAL A 303 -9.76 2.88 2.93
CA VAL A 303 -9.93 2.10 1.70
C VAL A 303 -9.29 0.72 1.84
N ASN A 304 -8.05 0.64 2.34
CA ASN A 304 -7.38 -0.64 2.49
C ASN A 304 -8.07 -1.55 3.51
N ALA A 305 -8.54 -1.01 4.65
CA ALA A 305 -9.27 -1.80 5.64
C ALA A 305 -10.63 -2.30 5.13
N MET A 306 -11.30 -1.54 4.23
CA MET A 306 -12.55 -1.98 3.59
C MET A 306 -12.37 -3.13 2.62
N VAL A 307 -11.23 -3.18 1.89
CA VAL A 307 -11.01 -4.15 0.81
C VAL A 307 -10.11 -5.31 1.21
N THR A 308 -9.53 -5.29 2.42
CA THR A 308 -8.59 -6.33 2.86
C THR A 308 -9.34 -7.62 3.19
N VAL A 309 -9.10 -8.65 2.40
CA VAL A 309 -9.60 -10.01 2.62
C VAL A 309 -8.45 -10.94 3.05
N SER A 310 -7.21 -10.64 2.66
CA SER A 310 -6.07 -11.55 2.81
C SER A 310 -5.36 -11.48 4.18
N ALA A 311 -5.73 -10.53 5.06
CA ALA A 311 -5.10 -10.35 6.37
C ALA A 311 -5.97 -10.83 7.55
N ILE A 312 -7.17 -11.37 7.24
CA ILE A 312 -8.15 -11.78 8.28
C ILE A 312 -8.41 -13.30 8.15
#